data_8fc4db1826384522d3a966695d4144ae
#
_entry.id   8fc4db1826384522d3a966695d4144ae
#
_cell.length_a   1.000
_cell.length_b   1.000
_cell.length_c   1.000
_cell.angle_alpha   90.00
_cell.angle_beta   90.00
_cell.angle_gamma   90.00
#
_symmetry.space_group_name_H-M   'P 1'
#
loop_
_entity.id
_entity.type
_entity.pdbx_description
1 polymer ?
#
loop_
_entity_poly.entity_id
_entity_poly.type
_entity_poly.pdbx_seq_one_letter_code
_entity_poly.pdbx_strand_id
1 'polypeptide(L)'
;MVFLGHVISKRGIEVDPRKIEAVLRWEAPTNVLEVRSFLGMAGYYRRFVEGFSLIAGPITRLLRKDVKFQWNDQCQKSFDELKQRLTSAPVLTIPLGRGGFVVYSDASYQGLGCVLMQHRKVVAYASRQLRPHEGSYPVHDLELAAVVFALKIWRHYLYCETFQIFTDHKSLKS
;
A
#
# COMPACT_ATOMS: atom_id res chain seq x y z
N MET A 1 8.16 22.17 -4.31
CA MET A 1 7.77 22.05 -5.73
C MET A 1 6.63 21.06 -5.83
N VAL A 2 5.56 21.41 -6.52
CA VAL A 2 4.44 20.48 -6.79
C VAL A 2 4.71 19.79 -8.14
N PHE A 3 4.69 18.48 -8.15
CA PHE A 3 4.94 17.67 -9.34
C PHE A 3 4.06 16.43 -9.34
N LEU A 4 3.27 16.25 -10.40
CA LEU A 4 2.35 15.10 -10.57
C LEU A 4 1.50 14.80 -9.32
N GLY A 5 0.93 15.84 -8.70
CA GLY A 5 0.08 15.67 -7.50
C GLY A 5 0.83 15.36 -6.21
N HIS A 6 2.15 15.53 -6.18
CA HIS A 6 2.98 15.39 -4.99
C HIS A 6 3.66 16.71 -4.67
N VAL A 7 3.89 16.97 -3.41
CA VAL A 7 4.75 18.06 -2.94
C VAL A 7 6.12 17.47 -2.63
N ILE A 8 7.13 17.95 -3.35
CA ILE A 8 8.53 17.55 -3.15
C ILE A 8 9.25 18.69 -2.43
N SER A 9 9.84 18.38 -1.29
CA SER A 9 10.58 19.32 -0.44
C SER A 9 11.86 18.69 0.11
N LYS A 10 12.63 19.45 0.88
CA LYS A 10 13.80 18.92 1.60
C LYS A 10 13.41 17.84 2.63
N ARG A 11 12.15 17.83 3.10
CA ARG A 11 11.64 16.82 4.05
C ARG A 11 11.30 15.50 3.37
N GLY A 12 11.04 15.51 2.06
CA GLY A 12 10.64 14.32 1.31
C GLY A 12 9.49 14.58 0.34
N ILE A 13 8.66 13.56 0.16
CA ILE A 13 7.49 13.56 -0.72
C ILE A 13 6.22 13.51 0.13
N GLU A 14 5.27 14.39 -0.17
CA GLU A 14 3.96 14.48 0.48
C GLU A 14 2.85 14.46 -0.57
N VAL A 15 1.64 14.08 -0.17
CA VAL A 15 0.44 14.23 -1.01
C VAL A 15 0.13 15.72 -1.18
N ASP A 16 -0.25 16.13 -2.38
CA ASP A 16 -0.66 17.54 -2.64
C ASP A 16 -1.86 17.90 -1.74
N PRO A 17 -1.80 18.98 -0.94
CA PRO A 17 -2.88 19.44 -0.08
C PRO A 17 -4.22 19.62 -0.79
N ARG A 18 -4.20 20.04 -2.07
CA ARG A 18 -5.42 20.16 -2.90
C ARG A 18 -6.08 18.81 -3.16
N LYS A 19 -5.27 17.74 -3.26
CA LYS A 19 -5.78 16.37 -3.39
C LYS A 19 -6.33 15.85 -2.08
N ILE A 20 -5.69 16.20 -0.96
CA ILE A 20 -6.21 15.89 0.39
C ILE A 20 -7.58 16.51 0.58
N GLU A 21 -7.75 17.80 0.23
CA GLU A 21 -9.03 18.49 0.32
C GLU A 21 -10.11 17.84 -0.56
N ALA A 22 -9.76 17.46 -1.80
CA ALA A 22 -10.66 16.73 -2.69
C ALA A 22 -11.08 15.37 -2.11
N VAL A 23 -10.16 14.65 -1.48
CA VAL A 23 -10.45 13.37 -0.80
C VAL A 23 -11.40 13.57 0.37
N LEU A 24 -11.18 14.59 1.19
CA LEU A 24 -12.06 14.91 2.33
C LEU A 24 -13.50 15.13 1.91
N ARG A 25 -13.70 15.84 0.79
CA ARG A 25 -15.04 16.15 0.24
C ARG A 25 -15.63 15.01 -0.59
N TRP A 26 -14.91 13.92 -0.82
CA TRP A 26 -15.39 12.82 -1.66
C TRP A 26 -16.56 12.12 -0.99
N GLU A 27 -17.66 12.00 -1.71
CA GLU A 27 -18.86 11.31 -1.23
C GLU A 27 -18.74 9.79 -1.46
N ALA A 28 -19.48 9.02 -0.65
CA ALA A 28 -19.48 7.57 -0.78
C ALA A 28 -20.00 7.14 -2.16
N PRO A 29 -19.31 6.25 -2.89
CA PRO A 29 -19.73 5.79 -4.20
C PRO A 29 -21.13 5.15 -4.20
N THR A 30 -21.93 5.47 -5.20
CA THR A 30 -23.27 4.93 -5.41
C THR A 30 -23.33 3.91 -6.55
N ASN A 31 -22.26 3.77 -7.32
CA ASN A 31 -22.16 2.85 -8.45
C ASN A 31 -20.71 2.45 -8.72
N VAL A 32 -20.53 1.45 -9.59
CA VAL A 32 -19.22 0.86 -9.93
C VAL A 32 -18.26 1.87 -10.57
N LEU A 33 -18.77 2.84 -11.34
CA LEU A 33 -17.92 3.85 -11.99
C LEU A 33 -17.31 4.80 -10.93
N GLU A 34 -18.11 5.21 -9.96
CA GLU A 34 -17.64 6.04 -8.84
C GLU A 34 -16.64 5.29 -7.96
N VAL A 35 -16.87 3.97 -7.73
CA VAL A 35 -15.88 3.10 -7.06
C VAL A 35 -14.54 3.10 -7.82
N ARG A 36 -14.57 2.93 -9.14
CA ARG A 36 -13.34 2.96 -9.95
C ARG A 36 -12.62 4.30 -9.86
N SER A 37 -13.38 5.40 -9.89
CA SER A 37 -12.81 6.75 -9.80
C SER A 37 -12.14 6.98 -8.45
N PHE A 38 -12.81 6.60 -7.36
CA PHE A 38 -12.25 6.71 -6.02
C PHE A 38 -11.01 5.82 -5.84
N LEU A 39 -11.08 4.54 -6.19
CA LEU A 39 -9.96 3.61 -6.06
C LEU A 39 -8.80 3.97 -7.00
N GLY A 40 -9.07 4.54 -8.16
CA GLY A 40 -8.04 5.05 -9.07
C GLY A 40 -7.26 6.20 -8.44
N MET A 41 -7.95 7.15 -7.85
CA MET A 41 -7.33 8.27 -7.14
C MET A 41 -6.60 7.79 -5.87
N ALA A 42 -7.26 7.01 -5.02
CA ALA A 42 -6.66 6.48 -3.79
C ALA A 42 -5.46 5.58 -4.10
N GLY A 43 -5.56 4.73 -5.11
CA GLY A 43 -4.50 3.84 -5.57
C GLY A 43 -3.26 4.55 -6.11
N TYR A 44 -3.42 5.75 -6.65
CA TYR A 44 -2.29 6.59 -7.07
C TYR A 44 -1.38 6.96 -5.89
N TYR A 45 -1.98 7.13 -4.69
CA TYR A 45 -1.26 7.46 -3.46
C TYR A 45 -1.01 6.26 -2.54
N ARG A 46 -1.18 5.03 -3.05
CA ARG A 46 -1.03 3.81 -2.26
C ARG A 46 0.30 3.64 -1.53
N ARG A 47 1.37 4.21 -2.08
CA ARG A 47 2.70 4.19 -1.44
C ARG A 47 2.76 4.91 -0.11
N PHE A 48 1.80 5.79 0.18
CA PHE A 48 1.67 6.53 1.43
C PHE A 48 0.82 5.80 2.47
N VAL A 49 0.17 4.69 2.11
CA VAL A 49 -0.80 3.98 2.94
C VAL A 49 -0.33 2.57 3.24
N GLU A 50 -0.03 2.32 4.50
CA GLU A 50 0.27 0.96 4.98
C GLU A 50 -0.96 0.07 4.84
N GLY A 51 -0.80 -1.13 4.25
CA GLY A 51 -1.89 -2.08 4.11
C GLY A 51 -3.01 -1.65 3.14
N PHE A 52 -2.74 -0.75 2.20
CA PHE A 52 -3.74 -0.21 1.27
C PHE A 52 -4.65 -1.28 0.66
N SER A 53 -4.09 -2.36 0.13
CA SER A 53 -4.87 -3.41 -0.55
C SER A 53 -5.79 -4.17 0.39
N LEU A 54 -5.44 -4.28 1.66
CA LEU A 54 -6.28 -4.90 2.69
C LEU A 54 -7.44 -3.98 3.05
N ILE A 55 -7.14 -2.71 3.31
CA ILE A 55 -8.16 -1.70 3.63
C ILE A 55 -9.14 -1.56 2.46
N ALA A 56 -8.65 -1.50 1.22
CA ALA A 56 -9.47 -1.33 0.02
C ALA A 56 -10.25 -2.61 -0.39
N GLY A 57 -9.97 -3.75 0.23
CA GLY A 57 -10.53 -5.05 -0.14
C GLY A 57 -12.05 -5.10 -0.31
N PRO A 58 -12.85 -4.66 0.68
CA PRO A 58 -14.30 -4.64 0.57
C PRO A 58 -14.83 -3.83 -0.62
N ILE A 59 -14.24 -2.66 -0.88
CA ILE A 59 -14.63 -1.79 -2.01
C ILE A 59 -14.15 -2.39 -3.34
N THR A 60 -12.93 -2.91 -3.40
CA THR A 60 -12.37 -3.54 -4.60
C THR A 60 -13.22 -4.73 -5.06
N ARG A 61 -13.81 -5.45 -4.12
CA ARG A 61 -14.68 -6.59 -4.42
C ARG A 61 -15.90 -6.20 -5.26
N LEU A 62 -16.40 -4.96 -5.13
CA LEU A 62 -17.50 -4.42 -5.92
C LEU A 62 -17.17 -4.23 -7.41
N LEU A 63 -15.88 -4.28 -7.78
CA LEU A 63 -15.44 -4.18 -9.19
C LEU A 63 -15.48 -5.52 -9.93
N ARG A 64 -15.74 -6.64 -9.26
CA ARG A 64 -15.83 -7.96 -9.87
C ARG A 64 -17.09 -8.07 -10.72
N LYS A 65 -16.97 -8.72 -11.88
CA LYS A 65 -18.08 -8.85 -12.85
C LYS A 65 -19.30 -9.61 -12.31
N ASP A 66 -19.07 -10.55 -11.41
CA ASP A 66 -20.05 -11.45 -10.81
C ASP A 66 -20.67 -10.91 -9.52
N VAL A 67 -20.26 -9.72 -9.08
CA VAL A 67 -20.75 -9.12 -7.84
C VAL A 67 -21.73 -7.99 -8.14
N LYS A 68 -22.95 -8.13 -7.60
CA LYS A 68 -23.93 -7.04 -7.63
C LYS A 68 -23.46 -5.90 -6.75
N PHE A 69 -23.55 -4.67 -7.26
CA PHE A 69 -23.19 -3.49 -6.47
C PHE A 69 -24.11 -3.37 -5.25
N GLN A 70 -23.52 -3.42 -4.08
CA GLN A 70 -24.19 -3.20 -2.80
C GLN A 70 -23.19 -2.54 -1.82
N TRP A 71 -23.42 -1.28 -1.52
CA TRP A 71 -22.61 -0.55 -0.54
C TRP A 71 -23.07 -0.91 0.86
N ASN A 72 -22.24 -1.60 1.61
CA ASN A 72 -22.50 -2.08 2.96
C ASN A 72 -21.59 -1.41 3.99
N ASP A 73 -21.78 -1.73 5.27
CA ASP A 73 -20.98 -1.14 6.37
C ASP A 73 -19.48 -1.40 6.24
N GLN A 74 -19.07 -2.55 5.68
CA GLN A 74 -17.66 -2.85 5.44
C GLN A 74 -17.08 -1.94 4.36
N CYS A 75 -17.84 -1.67 3.30
CA CYS A 75 -17.46 -0.73 2.26
C CYS A 75 -17.32 0.68 2.84
N GLN A 76 -18.29 1.10 3.67
CA GLN A 76 -18.24 2.41 4.32
C GLN A 76 -17.02 2.55 5.24
N LYS A 77 -16.72 1.54 6.06
CA LYS A 77 -15.53 1.53 6.92
C LYS A 77 -14.25 1.62 6.11
N SER A 78 -14.14 0.84 5.03
CA SER A 78 -12.98 0.88 4.12
C SER A 78 -12.81 2.26 3.48
N PHE A 79 -13.91 2.85 3.05
CA PHE A 79 -13.93 4.20 2.45
C PHE A 79 -13.45 5.25 3.44
N ASP A 80 -14.01 5.26 4.63
CA ASP A 80 -13.66 6.21 5.69
C ASP A 80 -12.20 6.05 6.14
N GLU A 81 -11.73 4.81 6.28
CA GLU A 81 -10.34 4.53 6.64
C GLU A 81 -9.36 4.96 5.54
N LEU A 82 -9.65 4.70 4.26
CA LEU A 82 -8.81 5.17 3.16
C LEU A 82 -8.74 6.70 3.13
N LYS A 83 -9.86 7.40 3.32
CA LYS A 83 -9.90 8.86 3.45
C LYS A 83 -9.02 9.33 4.60
N GLN A 84 -9.14 8.73 5.77
CA GLN A 84 -8.34 9.07 6.94
C GLN A 84 -6.84 8.85 6.69
N ARG A 85 -6.45 7.70 6.14
CA ARG A 85 -5.04 7.37 5.83
C ARG A 85 -4.44 8.32 4.80
N LEU A 86 -5.20 8.72 3.79
CA LEU A 86 -4.74 9.66 2.77
C LEU A 86 -4.61 11.09 3.30
N THR A 87 -5.53 11.51 4.15
CA THR A 87 -5.52 12.86 4.73
C THR A 87 -4.49 13.04 5.85
N SER A 88 -4.12 11.96 6.50
CA SER A 88 -3.04 11.90 7.52
C SER A 88 -1.76 11.23 7.00
N ALA A 89 -1.58 11.18 5.67
CA ALA A 89 -0.46 10.50 5.06
C ALA A 89 0.89 11.05 5.54
N PRO A 90 1.87 10.18 5.85
CA PRO A 90 3.18 10.60 6.30
C PRO A 90 3.98 11.24 5.16
N VAL A 91 5.00 12.01 5.53
CA VAL A 91 6.05 12.41 4.60
C VAL A 91 6.93 11.19 4.32
N LEU A 92 7.07 10.82 3.04
CA LEU A 92 7.96 9.76 2.63
C LEU A 92 9.34 10.31 2.28
N THR A 93 10.40 9.59 2.64
CA THR A 93 11.74 10.00 2.27
C THR A 93 12.04 9.73 0.80
N ILE A 94 12.81 10.59 0.18
CA ILE A 94 13.40 10.35 -1.13
C ILE A 94 14.69 9.56 -0.90
N PRO A 95 14.86 8.39 -1.51
CA PRO A 95 16.11 7.63 -1.37
C PRO A 95 17.29 8.45 -1.87
N LEU A 96 18.32 8.53 -1.05
CA LEU A 96 19.54 9.28 -1.35
C LEU A 96 20.76 8.33 -1.31
N GLY A 97 21.56 8.37 -2.38
CA GLY A 97 22.77 7.55 -2.46
C GLY A 97 22.48 6.05 -2.53
N ARG A 98 23.49 5.28 -2.14
CA ARG A 98 23.44 3.80 -2.13
C ARG A 98 23.40 3.27 -0.70
N GLY A 99 22.81 2.08 -0.55
CA GLY A 99 22.80 1.34 0.71
C GLY A 99 21.84 1.89 1.76
N GLY A 100 21.89 1.30 2.95
CA GLY A 100 21.04 1.65 4.09
C GLY A 100 19.57 1.26 3.96
N PHE A 101 19.21 0.45 2.94
CA PHE A 101 17.86 -0.04 2.76
C PHE A 101 17.52 -1.17 3.73
N VAL A 102 16.29 -1.10 4.24
CA VAL A 102 15.69 -2.13 5.08
C VAL A 102 14.28 -2.40 4.57
N VAL A 103 13.96 -3.68 4.42
CA VAL A 103 12.63 -4.16 4.03
C VAL A 103 11.99 -4.84 5.23
N TYR A 104 10.80 -4.41 5.61
CA TYR A 104 9.93 -5.14 6.53
C TYR A 104 8.83 -5.81 5.73
N SER A 105 8.60 -7.09 5.96
CA SER A 105 7.53 -7.84 5.31
C SER A 105 6.68 -8.56 6.34
N ASP A 106 5.39 -8.59 6.10
CA ASP A 106 4.39 -9.25 6.90
C ASP A 106 3.38 -9.95 6.00
N ALA A 107 2.89 -11.10 6.44
CA ALA A 107 1.92 -11.88 5.70
C ALA A 107 0.80 -12.38 6.61
N SER A 108 -0.40 -12.39 6.08
CA SER A 108 -1.58 -12.96 6.71
C SER A 108 -2.43 -13.68 5.66
N TYR A 109 -3.44 -14.42 6.10
CA TYR A 109 -4.43 -15.00 5.18
C TYR A 109 -5.33 -13.97 4.49
N GLN A 110 -5.19 -12.69 4.83
CA GLN A 110 -5.88 -11.59 4.17
C GLN A 110 -5.04 -10.97 3.04
N GLY A 111 -3.72 -11.01 3.15
CA GLY A 111 -2.82 -10.45 2.15
C GLY A 111 -1.40 -10.28 2.62
N LEU A 112 -0.61 -9.67 1.76
CA LEU A 112 0.81 -9.39 1.96
C LEU A 112 1.03 -7.89 2.12
N GLY A 113 1.88 -7.51 3.07
CA GLY A 113 2.28 -6.13 3.31
C GLY A 113 3.80 -6.01 3.43
N CYS A 114 4.35 -4.88 3.01
CA CYS A 114 5.76 -4.58 3.18
C CYS A 114 6.03 -3.08 3.22
N VAL A 115 7.14 -2.74 3.84
CA VAL A 115 7.63 -1.37 4.00
C VAL A 115 9.09 -1.32 3.57
N LEU A 116 9.43 -0.37 2.70
CA LEU A 116 10.80 -0.05 2.37
C LEU A 116 11.24 1.17 3.19
N MET A 117 12.34 1.04 3.88
CA MET A 117 12.96 2.12 4.63
C MET A 117 14.39 2.37 4.17
N GLN A 118 14.86 3.59 4.36
CA GLN A 118 16.27 3.95 4.26
C GLN A 118 16.61 4.90 5.39
N HIS A 119 17.71 4.63 6.11
CA HIS A 119 18.17 5.44 7.25
C HIS A 119 17.07 5.73 8.28
N ARG A 120 16.28 4.70 8.64
CA ARG A 120 15.15 4.76 9.59
C ARG A 120 13.98 5.63 9.15
N LYS A 121 13.89 5.96 7.86
CA LYS A 121 12.78 6.72 7.28
C LYS A 121 12.04 5.89 6.24
N VAL A 122 10.73 6.00 6.18
CA VAL A 122 9.92 5.26 5.22
C VAL A 122 10.07 5.85 3.82
N VAL A 123 10.41 5.00 2.85
CA VAL A 123 10.44 5.30 1.42
C VAL A 123 9.10 5.02 0.77
N ALA A 124 8.52 3.86 1.04
CA ALA A 124 7.25 3.45 0.48
C ALA A 124 6.61 2.29 1.26
N TYR A 125 5.29 2.23 1.23
CA TYR A 125 4.50 1.06 1.59
C TYR A 125 4.09 0.31 0.33
N ALA A 126 3.93 -1.01 0.43
CA ALA A 126 3.30 -1.82 -0.61
C ALA A 126 2.47 -2.94 0.02
N SER A 127 1.39 -3.30 -0.64
CA SER A 127 0.50 -4.37 -0.21
C SER A 127 -0.24 -4.98 -1.40
N ARG A 128 -0.64 -6.23 -1.28
CA ARG A 128 -1.57 -6.88 -2.20
C ARG A 128 -2.41 -7.93 -1.51
N GLN A 129 -3.58 -8.20 -2.06
CA GLN A 129 -4.39 -9.34 -1.65
C GLN A 129 -3.72 -10.65 -2.10
N LEU A 130 -4.04 -11.75 -1.42
CA LEU A 130 -3.60 -13.07 -1.84
C LEU A 130 -4.22 -13.43 -3.19
N ARG A 131 -3.45 -14.15 -3.99
CA ARG A 131 -3.98 -14.83 -5.18
C ARG A 131 -4.81 -16.04 -4.75
N PRO A 132 -5.74 -16.54 -5.58
CA PRO A 132 -6.60 -17.66 -5.19
C PRO A 132 -5.84 -18.89 -4.68
N HIS A 133 -4.72 -19.24 -5.31
CA HIS A 133 -3.89 -20.40 -4.92
C HIS A 133 -3.06 -20.15 -3.65
N GLU A 134 -2.78 -18.89 -3.29
CA GLU A 134 -2.01 -18.55 -2.09
C GLU A 134 -2.83 -18.70 -0.79
N GLY A 135 -4.15 -18.71 -0.89
CA GLY A 135 -5.03 -18.91 0.27
C GLY A 135 -4.87 -20.27 0.96
N SER A 136 -4.29 -21.25 0.27
CA SER A 136 -3.98 -22.58 0.81
C SER A 136 -2.53 -22.72 1.31
N TYR A 137 -1.71 -21.69 1.20
CA TYR A 137 -0.31 -21.75 1.60
C TYR A 137 -0.18 -21.77 3.13
N PRO A 138 0.78 -22.57 3.66
CA PRO A 138 1.21 -22.42 5.04
C PRO A 138 1.74 -21.00 5.31
N VAL A 139 1.71 -20.58 6.58
CA VAL A 139 2.12 -19.22 6.98
C VAL A 139 3.54 -18.89 6.52
N HIS A 140 4.49 -19.83 6.64
CA HIS A 140 5.88 -19.61 6.20
C HIS A 140 6.01 -19.40 4.68
N ASP A 141 5.16 -20.02 3.86
CA ASP A 141 5.14 -19.79 2.42
C ASP A 141 4.54 -18.41 2.08
N LEU A 142 3.55 -17.95 2.85
CA LEU A 142 3.00 -16.60 2.73
C LEU A 142 4.05 -15.55 3.11
N GLU A 143 4.81 -15.78 4.17
CA GLU A 143 5.91 -14.88 4.57
C GLU A 143 6.98 -14.78 3.48
N LEU A 144 7.38 -15.93 2.90
CA LEU A 144 8.29 -15.94 1.77
C LEU A 144 7.70 -15.23 0.55
N ALA A 145 6.41 -15.42 0.27
CA ALA A 145 5.71 -14.70 -0.80
C ALA A 145 5.72 -13.17 -0.59
N ALA A 146 5.60 -12.71 0.66
CA ALA A 146 5.70 -11.29 1.01
C ALA A 146 7.11 -10.74 0.72
N VAL A 147 8.17 -11.48 1.08
CA VAL A 147 9.55 -11.12 0.76
C VAL A 147 9.75 -11.00 -0.76
N VAL A 148 9.34 -12.02 -1.52
CA VAL A 148 9.47 -12.04 -2.98
C VAL A 148 8.68 -10.88 -3.62
N PHE A 149 7.50 -10.58 -3.09
CA PHE A 149 6.69 -9.44 -3.53
C PHE A 149 7.42 -8.12 -3.33
N ALA A 150 7.99 -7.88 -2.14
CA ALA A 150 8.76 -6.69 -1.84
C ALA A 150 9.97 -6.53 -2.77
N LEU A 151 10.75 -7.59 -2.97
CA LEU A 151 11.92 -7.59 -3.84
C LEU A 151 11.57 -7.29 -5.30
N LYS A 152 10.43 -7.77 -5.78
CA LYS A 152 9.96 -7.48 -7.14
C LYS A 152 9.53 -6.02 -7.32
N ILE A 153 8.75 -5.49 -6.37
CA ILE A 153 8.24 -4.11 -6.43
C ILE A 153 9.37 -3.10 -6.33
N TRP A 154 10.34 -3.33 -5.44
CA TRP A 154 11.43 -2.39 -5.18
C TRP A 154 12.76 -2.80 -5.81
N ARG A 155 12.71 -3.66 -6.83
CA ARG A 155 13.90 -4.10 -7.55
C ARG A 155 14.78 -2.94 -7.99
N HIS A 156 14.20 -1.87 -8.48
CA HIS A 156 14.92 -0.69 -8.95
C HIS A 156 15.68 0.07 -7.85
N TYR A 157 15.30 -0.10 -6.58
CA TYR A 157 16.04 0.43 -5.44
C TYR A 157 17.08 -0.55 -4.90
N LEU A 158 16.78 -1.85 -4.93
CA LEU A 158 17.53 -2.89 -4.23
C LEU A 158 18.55 -3.61 -5.12
N TYR A 159 18.47 -3.44 -6.45
CA TYR A 159 19.39 -4.10 -7.37
C TYR A 159 20.84 -3.63 -7.14
N CYS A 160 21.75 -4.60 -6.99
CA CYS A 160 23.17 -4.37 -6.66
C CYS A 160 23.40 -3.63 -5.33
N GLU A 161 22.44 -3.67 -4.40
CA GLU A 161 22.57 -3.10 -3.07
C GLU A 161 22.62 -4.19 -1.99
N THR A 162 23.34 -3.92 -0.91
CA THR A 162 23.24 -4.71 0.32
C THR A 162 22.11 -4.13 1.16
N PHE A 163 21.17 -4.95 1.58
CA PHE A 163 20.02 -4.54 2.38
C PHE A 163 19.63 -5.63 3.38
N GLN A 164 18.86 -5.27 4.38
CA GLN A 164 18.33 -6.17 5.39
C GLN A 164 16.84 -6.42 5.15
N ILE A 165 16.38 -7.64 5.43
CA ILE A 165 14.96 -8.01 5.40
C ILE A 165 14.59 -8.49 6.79
N PHE A 166 13.49 -7.95 7.32
CA PHE A 166 12.88 -8.38 8.55
C PHE A 166 11.50 -8.98 8.27
N THR A 167 11.25 -10.15 8.83
CA THR A 167 9.99 -10.89 8.75
C THR A 167 9.67 -11.49 10.12
N ASP A 168 8.40 -11.69 10.42
CA ASP A 168 7.99 -12.21 11.73
C ASP A 168 8.25 -13.71 11.88
N HIS A 169 8.42 -14.43 10.78
CA HIS A 169 8.57 -15.88 10.84
C HIS A 169 9.98 -16.31 11.29
N LYS A 170 10.03 -17.05 12.40
CA LYS A 170 11.29 -17.48 13.02
C LYS A 170 12.17 -18.36 12.11
N SER A 171 11.58 -19.17 11.23
CA SER A 171 12.32 -20.05 10.31
C SER A 171 13.02 -19.32 9.15
N LEU A 172 12.69 -18.05 8.91
CA LEU A 172 13.34 -17.20 7.92
C LEU A 172 14.41 -16.28 8.54
N LYS A 173 14.58 -16.34 9.85
CA LYS A 173 15.61 -15.62 10.58
C LYS A 173 16.85 -16.51 10.65
N SER A 174 17.79 -16.31 9.76
CA SER A 174 19.14 -16.90 9.82
C SER A 174 20.16 -15.87 10.29
#